data_e2d6fa31662d6ac2a2200a49418674e2
#
_entry.id   e2d6fa31662d6ac2a2200a49418674e2
#
_cell.length_a   1.000
_cell.length_b   1.000
_cell.length_c   1.000
_cell.angle_alpha   90.00
_cell.angle_beta   90.00
_cell.angle_gamma   90.00
#
_symmetry.space_group_name_H-M   'P 1'
#
loop_
_entity.id
_entity.type
_entity.pdbx_description
1 polymer ?
#
loop_
_entity_poly.entity_id
_entity_poly.type
_entity_poly.pdbx_seq_one_letter_code
_entity_poly.pdbx_strand_id
1 'polypeptide(L)'
;MAEKGWRFAASDEKVSGNTTPDPIHEGYTHLRDIYFEQNPDYEGRFTVPTLYDKKTKKIVSNESAEIIRMLYTEFDDLVEEKYRKVDLFPKDFQKEIEAMNDWVYNDVNNGVYKSGFAT
;
A
#
# COMPACT_ATOMS: atom_id res chain seq x y z
N MET A 1 -11.05 23.94 7.82
CA MET A 1 -10.30 22.81 8.42
C MET A 1 -9.18 22.46 7.47
N ALA A 2 -7.94 22.43 7.96
CA ALA A 2 -6.85 21.97 7.11
C ALA A 2 -7.19 20.57 6.58
N GLU A 3 -7.04 20.36 5.30
CA GLU A 3 -7.27 19.07 4.66
C GLU A 3 -6.26 18.07 5.21
N LYS A 4 -6.73 17.20 6.09
CA LYS A 4 -5.90 16.16 6.70
C LYS A 4 -5.81 14.98 5.73
N GLY A 5 -4.64 14.44 5.55
CA GLY A 5 -4.40 13.23 4.73
C GLY A 5 -3.05 13.27 4.03
N TRP A 6 -2.77 12.21 3.30
CA TRP A 6 -1.58 12.08 2.48
C TRP A 6 -1.68 13.00 1.26
N ARG A 7 -0.74 13.94 1.15
CA ARG A 7 -0.66 14.91 0.08
C ARG A 7 0.54 14.62 -0.83
N PHE A 8 0.33 14.76 -2.12
CA PHE A 8 1.42 14.80 -3.09
C PHE A 8 2.12 16.17 -3.05
N ALA A 9 3.41 16.20 -3.36
CA ALA A 9 4.10 17.48 -3.55
C ALA A 9 3.63 18.14 -4.83
N ALA A 10 3.59 19.49 -4.86
CA ALA A 10 3.43 20.19 -6.11
C ALA A 10 4.74 20.08 -6.93
N SER A 11 4.64 20.22 -8.25
CA SER A 11 5.78 20.04 -9.17
C SER A 11 6.92 21.05 -8.95
N ASP A 12 6.61 22.20 -8.39
CA ASP A 12 7.53 23.30 -8.05
C ASP A 12 7.88 23.37 -6.56
N GLU A 13 7.30 22.46 -5.75
CA GLU A 13 7.47 22.46 -4.30
C GLU A 13 8.75 21.73 -3.90
N LYS A 14 9.61 22.39 -3.14
CA LYS A 14 10.78 21.77 -2.51
C LYS A 14 10.39 21.23 -1.14
N VAL A 15 10.11 19.93 -1.06
CA VAL A 15 9.87 19.23 0.21
C VAL A 15 11.05 18.35 0.56
N SER A 16 11.29 18.15 1.84
CA SER A 16 12.28 17.17 2.30
C SER A 16 11.74 15.74 2.17
N GLY A 17 12.60 14.80 1.81
CA GLY A 17 12.24 13.40 1.62
C GLY A 17 11.90 13.06 0.16
N ASN A 18 11.22 11.93 -0.01
CA ASN A 18 10.91 11.36 -1.33
C ASN A 18 9.47 11.66 -1.79
N THR A 19 8.89 12.76 -1.31
CA THR A 19 7.55 13.16 -1.74
C THR A 19 7.63 13.75 -3.15
N THR A 20 6.80 13.24 -4.04
CA THR A 20 6.72 13.66 -5.43
C THR A 20 5.29 14.04 -5.80
N PRO A 21 5.08 14.77 -6.89
CA PRO A 21 3.75 14.88 -7.49
C PRO A 21 3.20 13.50 -7.84
N ASP A 22 1.88 13.37 -7.97
CA ASP A 22 1.29 12.15 -8.53
C ASP A 22 1.84 11.96 -9.96
N PRO A 23 2.52 10.81 -10.24
CA PRO A 23 3.13 10.58 -11.54
C PRO A 23 2.14 10.19 -12.63
N ILE A 24 0.86 10.04 -12.31
CA ILE A 24 -0.16 9.44 -13.18
C ILE A 24 -1.29 10.41 -13.47
N HIS A 25 -1.75 11.16 -12.46
CA HIS A 25 -2.92 11.99 -12.56
C HIS A 25 -2.55 13.47 -12.47
N GLU A 26 -2.72 14.18 -13.57
CA GLU A 26 -2.57 15.62 -13.56
C GLU A 26 -3.65 16.29 -12.68
N GLY A 27 -3.22 17.11 -11.76
CA GLY A 27 -4.12 17.87 -10.87
C GLY A 27 -4.56 17.15 -9.59
N TYR A 28 -4.21 15.87 -9.40
CA TYR A 28 -4.46 15.22 -8.11
C TYR A 28 -3.47 15.73 -7.06
N THR A 29 -3.99 16.16 -5.93
CA THR A 29 -3.21 16.75 -4.86
C THR A 29 -3.12 15.87 -3.61
N HIS A 30 -4.03 14.90 -3.48
CA HIS A 30 -4.11 14.04 -2.33
C HIS A 30 -4.37 12.59 -2.72
N LEU A 31 -3.91 11.67 -1.90
CA LEU A 31 -4.18 10.22 -2.09
C LEU A 31 -5.68 9.91 -2.17
N ARG A 32 -6.51 10.64 -1.44
CA ARG A 32 -7.97 10.49 -1.49
C ARG A 32 -8.57 10.67 -2.88
N ASP A 33 -7.93 11.49 -3.73
CA ASP A 33 -8.42 11.75 -5.09
C ASP A 33 -8.41 10.44 -5.91
N ILE A 34 -7.42 9.58 -5.67
CA ILE A 34 -7.32 8.25 -6.28
C ILE A 34 -8.44 7.31 -5.77
N TYR A 35 -8.77 7.38 -4.49
CA TYR A 35 -9.86 6.57 -3.91
C TYR A 35 -11.21 7.02 -4.45
N PHE A 36 -11.44 8.32 -4.56
CA PHE A 36 -12.68 8.87 -5.12
C PHE A 36 -12.82 8.63 -6.63
N GLU A 37 -11.72 8.49 -7.36
CA GLU A 37 -11.76 8.03 -8.75
C GLU A 37 -12.39 6.63 -8.86
N GLN A 38 -12.12 5.75 -7.89
CA GLN A 38 -12.67 4.39 -7.86
C GLN A 38 -14.10 4.35 -7.34
N ASN A 39 -14.38 5.12 -6.31
CA ASN A 39 -15.68 5.21 -5.69
C ASN A 39 -15.90 6.63 -5.12
N PRO A 40 -16.70 7.48 -5.80
CA PRO A 40 -16.99 8.83 -5.34
C PRO A 40 -17.61 8.91 -3.95
N ASP A 41 -18.30 7.85 -3.52
CA ASP A 41 -18.96 7.75 -2.23
C ASP A 41 -18.12 6.98 -1.18
N TYR A 42 -16.79 6.93 -1.36
CA TYR A 42 -15.91 6.21 -0.45
C TYR A 42 -15.87 6.86 0.93
N GLU A 43 -16.30 6.13 1.94
CA GLU A 43 -16.35 6.57 3.35
C GLU A 43 -15.22 5.98 4.22
N GLY A 44 -14.34 5.15 3.64
CA GLY A 44 -13.25 4.51 4.35
C GLY A 44 -12.06 5.43 4.62
N ARG A 45 -11.00 4.84 5.13
CA ARG A 45 -9.73 5.56 5.38
C ARG A 45 -8.85 5.53 4.14
N PHE A 46 -8.23 6.67 3.85
CA PHE A 46 -7.25 6.81 2.76
C PHE A 46 -5.88 6.37 3.28
N THR A 47 -5.54 5.11 3.06
CA THR A 47 -4.32 4.48 3.63
C THR A 47 -3.25 4.24 2.58
N VAL A 48 -2.03 4.10 3.04
CA VAL A 48 -0.88 3.61 2.28
C VAL A 48 -0.41 2.28 2.88
N PRO A 49 0.12 1.37 2.06
CA PRO A 49 0.39 1.47 0.63
C PRO A 49 -0.89 1.43 -0.22
N THR A 50 -0.79 1.85 -1.47
CA THR A 50 -1.85 1.73 -2.47
C THR A 50 -1.23 1.25 -3.77
N LEU A 51 -1.51 0.01 -4.14
CA LEU A 51 -1.10 -0.56 -5.44
C LEU A 51 -2.14 -0.17 -6.48
N TYR A 52 -1.69 0.55 -7.51
CA TYR A 52 -2.55 1.07 -8.56
C TYR A 52 -2.14 0.55 -9.94
N ASP A 53 -3.10 0.03 -10.70
CA ASP A 53 -2.89 -0.39 -12.08
C ASP A 53 -3.16 0.79 -13.04
N LYS A 54 -2.10 1.31 -13.63
CA LYS A 54 -2.16 2.44 -14.58
C LYS A 54 -2.93 2.13 -15.86
N LYS A 55 -2.99 0.86 -16.25
CA LYS A 55 -3.66 0.45 -17.49
C LYS A 55 -5.17 0.39 -17.31
N THR A 56 -5.62 -0.22 -16.24
CA THR A 56 -7.05 -0.34 -15.93
C THR A 56 -7.58 0.85 -15.14
N LYS A 57 -6.68 1.72 -14.65
CA LYS A 57 -6.97 2.86 -13.79
C LYS A 57 -7.74 2.46 -12.53
N LYS A 58 -7.25 1.43 -11.85
CA LYS A 58 -7.89 0.89 -10.65
C LYS A 58 -6.90 0.67 -9.53
N ILE A 59 -7.37 0.90 -8.31
CA ILE A 59 -6.69 0.39 -7.11
C ILE A 59 -6.83 -1.13 -7.11
N VAL A 60 -5.69 -1.82 -7.07
CA VAL A 60 -5.62 -3.29 -6.99
C VAL A 60 -5.77 -3.75 -5.54
N SER A 61 -4.99 -3.17 -4.66
CA SER A 61 -5.05 -3.41 -3.22
C SER A 61 -4.43 -2.25 -2.44
N ASN A 62 -4.88 -2.06 -1.22
CA ASN A 62 -4.24 -1.19 -0.23
C ASN A 62 -3.84 -1.95 1.05
N GLU A 63 -3.87 -3.28 1.00
CA GLU A 63 -3.45 -4.16 2.08
C GLU A 63 -1.99 -4.59 1.89
N SER A 64 -1.11 -4.14 2.78
CA SER A 64 0.34 -4.39 2.66
C SER A 64 0.68 -5.88 2.61
N ALA A 65 -0.03 -6.72 3.36
CA ALA A 65 0.18 -8.16 3.38
C ALA A 65 -0.16 -8.82 2.04
N GLU A 66 -1.22 -8.37 1.36
CA GLU A 66 -1.58 -8.84 0.02
C GLU A 66 -0.59 -8.36 -1.03
N ILE A 67 -0.22 -7.08 -0.98
CA ILE A 67 0.73 -6.49 -1.93
C ILE A 67 2.07 -7.22 -1.87
N ILE A 68 2.58 -7.50 -0.67
CA ILE A 68 3.83 -8.26 -0.49
C ILE A 68 3.71 -9.64 -1.14
N ARG A 69 2.58 -10.32 -1.01
CA ARG A 69 2.36 -11.63 -1.64
C ARG A 69 2.28 -11.57 -3.15
N MET A 70 1.60 -10.56 -3.70
CA MET A 70 1.60 -10.33 -5.15
C MET A 70 3.02 -10.14 -5.69
N LEU A 71 3.90 -9.48 -4.92
CA LEU A 71 5.30 -9.29 -5.31
C LEU A 71 6.14 -10.58 -5.31
N TYR A 72 5.67 -11.67 -4.70
CA TYR A 72 6.40 -12.95 -4.72
C TYR A 72 6.24 -13.73 -6.02
N THR A 73 5.09 -13.63 -6.67
CA THR A 73 4.73 -14.53 -7.77
C THR A 73 4.28 -13.79 -9.02
N GLU A 74 3.50 -12.72 -8.87
CA GLU A 74 2.82 -12.08 -10.01
C GLU A 74 3.77 -11.32 -10.95
N PHE A 75 4.99 -11.04 -10.51
CA PHE A 75 5.98 -10.28 -11.26
C PHE A 75 7.22 -11.08 -11.63
N ASP A 76 7.22 -12.40 -11.43
CA ASP A 76 8.37 -13.26 -11.67
C ASP A 76 8.86 -13.20 -13.12
N ASP A 77 7.96 -13.04 -14.07
CA ASP A 77 8.32 -12.91 -15.49
C ASP A 77 9.08 -11.61 -15.81
N LEU A 78 9.02 -10.62 -14.93
CA LEU A 78 9.67 -9.33 -15.09
C LEU A 78 11.06 -9.26 -14.43
N VAL A 79 11.42 -10.25 -13.61
CA VAL A 79 12.70 -10.28 -12.90
C VAL A 79 13.67 -11.30 -13.51
N GLU A 80 14.97 -11.10 -13.26
CA GLU A 80 15.99 -12.04 -13.70
C GLU A 80 15.77 -13.42 -13.08
N GLU A 81 16.07 -14.48 -13.84
CA GLU A 81 15.83 -15.89 -13.44
C GLU A 81 16.40 -16.24 -12.06
N LYS A 82 17.54 -15.66 -11.69
CA LYS A 82 18.17 -15.89 -10.38
C LYS A 82 17.28 -15.50 -9.19
N TYR A 83 16.38 -14.53 -9.37
CA TYR A 83 15.46 -14.06 -8.33
C TYR A 83 14.15 -14.80 -8.30
N ARG A 84 13.71 -15.40 -9.41
CA ARG A 84 12.47 -16.19 -9.51
C ARG A 84 12.45 -17.42 -8.61
N LYS A 85 13.64 -17.88 -8.16
CA LYS A 85 13.81 -19.02 -7.28
C LYS A 85 13.71 -18.68 -5.79
N VAL A 86 13.59 -17.39 -5.47
CA VAL A 86 13.48 -16.95 -4.07
C VAL A 86 12.03 -17.11 -3.63
N ASP A 87 11.76 -18.13 -2.82
CA ASP A 87 10.45 -18.38 -2.25
C ASP A 87 10.43 -17.89 -0.78
N LEU A 88 9.72 -16.80 -0.54
CA LEU A 88 9.56 -16.22 0.80
C LEU A 88 8.25 -16.66 1.48
N PHE A 89 7.43 -17.45 0.77
CA PHE A 89 6.19 -17.99 1.30
C PHE A 89 6.05 -19.49 0.94
N PRO A 90 7.02 -20.32 1.34
CA PRO A 90 7.10 -21.70 0.92
C PRO A 90 5.90 -22.52 1.43
N LYS A 91 5.41 -23.39 0.56
CA LYS A 91 4.16 -24.12 0.74
C LYS A 91 4.09 -24.89 2.06
N ASP A 92 5.20 -25.44 2.48
CA ASP A 92 5.30 -26.28 3.70
C ASP A 92 5.19 -25.44 4.98
N PHE A 93 5.49 -24.14 4.92
CA PHE A 93 5.43 -23.21 6.07
C PHE A 93 4.27 -22.25 6.04
N GLN A 94 3.44 -22.26 5.01
CA GLN A 94 2.34 -21.30 4.85
C GLN A 94 1.43 -21.24 6.08
N LYS A 95 1.04 -22.40 6.61
CA LYS A 95 0.15 -22.49 7.76
C LYS A 95 0.77 -21.87 9.02
N GLU A 96 2.06 -22.06 9.24
CA GLU A 96 2.77 -21.49 10.39
C GLU A 96 2.98 -19.98 10.21
N ILE A 97 3.30 -19.54 9.00
CA ILE A 97 3.45 -18.14 8.63
C ILE A 97 2.13 -17.40 8.85
N GLU A 98 1.00 -17.98 8.42
CA GLU A 98 -0.32 -17.36 8.62
C GLU A 98 -0.69 -17.25 10.09
N ALA A 99 -0.49 -18.31 10.85
CA ALA A 99 -0.74 -18.29 12.29
C ALA A 99 0.12 -17.23 13.02
N MET A 100 1.37 -17.05 12.59
CA MET A 100 2.24 -16.01 13.10
C MET A 100 1.76 -14.60 12.69
N ASN A 101 1.35 -14.45 11.44
CA ASN A 101 0.88 -13.16 10.91
C ASN A 101 -0.38 -12.68 11.63
N ASP A 102 -1.32 -13.57 11.96
CA ASP A 102 -2.52 -13.23 12.73
C ASP A 102 -2.16 -12.61 14.09
N TRP A 103 -1.24 -13.24 14.79
CA TRP A 103 -0.74 -12.75 16.06
C TRP A 103 -0.01 -11.42 15.91
N VAL A 104 0.95 -11.34 14.99
CA VAL A 104 1.74 -10.12 14.74
C VAL A 104 0.83 -8.96 14.34
N TYR A 105 -0.15 -9.19 13.48
CA TYR A 105 -1.08 -8.16 13.05
C TYR A 105 -1.89 -7.60 14.22
N ASN A 106 -2.43 -8.46 15.07
CA ASN A 106 -3.31 -8.04 16.15
C ASN A 106 -2.56 -7.40 17.33
N ASP A 107 -1.43 -7.96 17.73
CA ASP A 107 -0.75 -7.59 18.96
C ASP A 107 0.41 -6.63 18.73
N VAL A 108 1.08 -6.70 17.58
CA VAL A 108 2.19 -5.81 17.24
C VAL A 108 1.70 -4.66 16.37
N ASN A 109 1.24 -4.93 15.15
CA ASN A 109 0.89 -3.87 14.20
C ASN A 109 -0.26 -2.99 14.73
N ASN A 110 -1.38 -3.62 15.09
CA ASN A 110 -2.51 -2.90 15.68
C ASN A 110 -2.22 -2.45 17.11
N GLY A 111 -1.34 -3.13 17.82
CA GLY A 111 -0.92 -2.75 19.17
C GLY A 111 -0.27 -1.37 19.21
N VAL A 112 0.57 -1.05 18.23
CA VAL A 112 1.19 0.28 18.08
C VAL A 112 0.10 1.36 17.92
N TYR A 113 -0.86 1.13 17.05
CA TYR A 113 -1.97 2.08 16.84
C TYR A 113 -2.85 2.21 18.08
N LYS A 114 -3.21 1.09 18.71
CA LYS A 114 -3.99 1.10 19.96
C LYS A 114 -3.29 1.90 21.05
N SER A 115 -1.96 1.73 21.20
CA SER A 115 -1.17 2.48 22.18
C SER A 115 -1.04 3.96 21.84
N GLY A 116 -0.88 4.30 20.57
CA GLY A 116 -0.71 5.68 20.11
C GLY A 116 -2.00 6.50 20.16
N PHE A 117 -3.17 5.86 20.09
CA PHE A 117 -4.49 6.51 20.10
C PHE A 117 -5.30 6.20 21.37
N ALA A 118 -4.69 5.55 22.36
CA ALA A 118 -5.33 5.33 23.68
C ALA A 118 -5.58 6.68 24.37
N THR A 119 -6.79 6.85 24.87
CA THR A 119 -7.24 8.02 25.67
C THR A 119 -7.51 7.60 27.10
#